data_2ea977f3a9f8cf098e2cdb83102a887b
#
_entry.id   2ea977f3a9f8cf098e2cdb83102a887b
#
_cell.length_a   1.000
_cell.length_b   1.000
_cell.length_c   1.000
_cell.angle_alpha   90.00
_cell.angle_beta   90.00
_cell.angle_gamma   90.00
#
_symmetry.space_group_name_H-M   'P 1'
#
loop_
_entity.id
_entity.type
_entity.pdbx_description
1 polymer ?
#
loop_
_entity_poly.entity_id
_entity_poly.type
_entity_poly.pdbx_seq_one_letter_code
_entity_poly.pdbx_strand_id
1 'polypeptide(L)'
;MSTPNELPVVVIGAGPVGLAAAAHLHERGIAFTVLEAGDTPGAAVRQWGHVRVFSPWRYNIDPAARRLLDEADWVAPDLEALPTGAELVDDYLQPLAQLPQLKPYLRYASGSRRSAAWALTGCALPVVSPRRS
;
A
#
# COMPACT_ATOMS: atom_id res chain seq x y z
N MET A 1 -20.83 5.24 11.49
CA MET A 1 -20.83 3.93 11.57
C MET A 1 -21.08 3.30 10.25
N SER A 2 -20.56 2.20 10.00
CA SER A 2 -20.77 1.62 8.71
C SER A 2 -22.06 0.88 8.66
N THR A 3 -22.63 0.83 7.51
CA THR A 3 -23.88 0.14 7.34
C THR A 3 -23.55 -1.26 6.86
N PRO A 4 -24.46 -2.15 7.02
CA PRO A 4 -24.24 -3.50 6.59
C PRO A 4 -24.04 -3.62 5.09
N ASN A 5 -24.50 -2.65 4.35
CA ASN A 5 -24.38 -2.73 2.93
C ASN A 5 -23.20 -1.99 2.36
N GLU A 6 -22.43 -1.41 3.21
CA GLU A 6 -21.32 -0.64 2.77
C GLU A 6 -20.24 -1.53 2.17
N LEU A 7 -19.77 -1.20 1.00
CA LEU A 7 -18.72 -1.97 0.37
C LEU A 7 -17.36 -1.46 0.80
N PRO A 8 -16.36 -2.31 0.80
CA PRO A 8 -15.03 -1.86 1.20
C PRO A 8 -14.45 -0.91 0.16
N VAL A 9 -13.56 -0.06 0.60
CA VAL A 9 -12.85 0.84 -0.29
C VAL A 9 -11.79 0.00 -1.02
N VAL A 10 -11.64 0.19 -2.30
CA VAL A 10 -10.62 -0.51 -3.07
C VAL A 10 -9.50 0.45 -3.37
N VAL A 11 -8.29 0.10 -2.95
CA VAL A 11 -7.12 0.91 -3.20
C VAL A 11 -6.31 0.24 -4.29
N ILE A 12 -5.96 0.96 -5.33
CA ILE A 12 -5.22 0.39 -6.44
C ILE A 12 -3.73 0.72 -6.26
N GLY A 13 -2.94 -0.31 -6.12
CA GLY A 13 -1.50 -0.17 -5.97
C GLY A 13 -1.03 -0.21 -4.52
N ALA A 14 0.01 -0.97 -4.27
CA ALA A 14 0.60 -1.08 -2.95
C ALA A 14 1.93 -0.32 -2.90
N GLY A 15 1.96 0.86 -3.47
CA GLY A 15 3.11 1.75 -3.40
C GLY A 15 2.94 2.70 -2.23
N PRO A 16 3.72 3.77 -2.18
CA PRO A 16 3.67 4.70 -1.06
C PRO A 16 2.30 5.30 -0.81
N VAL A 17 1.63 5.71 -1.87
CA VAL A 17 0.32 6.33 -1.74
C VAL A 17 -0.74 5.31 -1.34
N GLY A 18 -0.72 4.15 -1.97
CA GLY A 18 -1.72 3.12 -1.68
C GLY A 18 -1.61 2.57 -0.28
N LEU A 19 -0.39 2.31 0.19
CA LEU A 19 -0.22 1.80 1.54
C LEU A 19 -0.51 2.89 2.58
N ALA A 20 -0.23 4.16 2.26
CA ALA A 20 -0.60 5.26 3.14
C ALA A 20 -2.11 5.34 3.26
N ALA A 21 -2.81 5.20 2.12
CA ALA A 21 -4.27 5.21 2.14
C ALA A 21 -4.80 4.07 2.98
N ALA A 22 -4.20 2.88 2.87
CA ALA A 22 -4.64 1.73 3.65
C ALA A 22 -4.45 1.99 5.15
N ALA A 23 -3.34 2.61 5.52
CA ALA A 23 -3.09 2.91 6.93
C ALA A 23 -4.12 3.89 7.47
N HIS A 24 -4.47 4.90 6.68
CA HIS A 24 -5.49 5.85 7.10
C HIS A 24 -6.87 5.19 7.20
N LEU A 25 -7.19 4.31 6.27
CA LEU A 25 -8.47 3.62 6.31
C LEU A 25 -8.55 2.69 7.53
N HIS A 26 -7.43 2.03 7.82
CA HIS A 26 -7.39 1.16 8.99
C HIS A 26 -7.63 1.98 10.26
N GLU A 27 -7.00 3.13 10.39
CA GLU A 27 -7.17 3.96 11.57
C GLU A 27 -8.60 4.44 11.74
N ARG A 28 -9.31 4.58 10.66
CA ARG A 28 -10.69 5.05 10.70
C ARG A 28 -11.69 3.93 10.79
N GLY A 29 -11.23 2.70 10.83
CA GLY A 29 -12.11 1.55 10.92
C GLY A 29 -12.91 1.31 9.66
N ILE A 30 -12.41 1.76 8.52
CA ILE A 30 -13.09 1.58 7.25
C ILE A 30 -12.55 0.35 6.55
N ALA A 31 -13.43 -0.53 6.12
CA ALA A 31 -13.01 -1.75 5.43
C ALA A 31 -12.36 -1.40 4.09
N PHE A 32 -11.32 -2.09 3.73
CA PHE A 32 -10.61 -1.82 2.49
C PHE A 32 -9.93 -3.07 1.93
N THR A 33 -9.59 -3.00 0.66
CA THR A 33 -8.79 -4.02 -0.01
C THR A 33 -7.78 -3.29 -0.88
N VAL A 34 -6.54 -3.72 -0.89
CA VAL A 34 -5.50 -3.12 -1.73
C VAL A 34 -5.17 -4.11 -2.84
N LEU A 35 -5.25 -3.66 -4.07
CA LEU A 35 -4.96 -4.51 -5.23
C LEU A 35 -3.66 -4.05 -5.87
N GLU A 36 -2.69 -4.93 -5.91
CA GLU A 36 -1.37 -4.62 -6.46
C GLU A 36 -1.09 -5.48 -7.70
N ALA A 37 -0.78 -4.85 -8.82
CA ALA A 37 -0.52 -5.57 -10.05
C ALA A 37 0.78 -6.38 -10.00
N GLY A 38 1.74 -5.96 -9.21
CA GLY A 38 2.99 -6.70 -9.08
C GLY A 38 2.87 -7.83 -8.08
N ASP A 39 3.97 -8.47 -7.81
CA ASP A 39 3.98 -9.57 -6.85
C ASP A 39 4.52 -9.15 -5.49
N THR A 40 4.89 -7.90 -5.32
CA THR A 40 5.39 -7.40 -4.04
C THR A 40 4.89 -5.98 -3.83
N PRO A 41 4.87 -5.51 -2.59
CA PRO A 41 4.52 -4.12 -2.36
C PRO A 41 5.59 -3.23 -3.02
N GLY A 42 5.17 -2.13 -3.55
CA GLY A 42 6.09 -1.20 -4.17
C GLY A 42 6.74 -1.68 -5.44
N ALA A 43 6.11 -2.62 -6.16
CA ALA A 43 6.68 -3.16 -7.38
C ALA A 43 7.08 -2.09 -8.37
N ALA A 44 6.24 -1.06 -8.54
CA ALA A 44 6.55 0.01 -9.49
C ALA A 44 7.75 0.84 -9.02
N VAL A 45 7.86 1.04 -7.71
CA VAL A 45 8.98 1.80 -7.15
C VAL A 45 10.27 1.00 -7.32
N ARG A 46 10.17 -0.30 -7.16
CA ARG A 46 11.35 -1.15 -7.29
C ARG A 46 11.95 -1.10 -8.69
N GLN A 47 11.17 -0.78 -9.69
CA GLN A 47 11.67 -0.68 -11.06
C GLN A 47 12.71 0.44 -11.19
N TRP A 48 12.64 1.45 -10.33
CA TRP A 48 13.64 2.50 -10.32
C TRP A 48 14.40 2.50 -8.98
N GLY A 49 14.66 1.28 -8.49
CA GLY A 49 15.25 1.11 -7.18
C GLY A 49 16.60 1.78 -7.00
N HIS A 50 17.33 1.99 -8.07
CA HIS A 50 18.63 2.61 -7.98
C HIS A 50 18.57 4.14 -7.93
N VAL A 51 17.40 4.70 -8.17
CA VAL A 51 17.27 6.15 -8.21
C VAL A 51 17.03 6.71 -6.81
N ARG A 52 17.73 7.78 -6.48
CA ARG A 52 17.56 8.42 -5.18
C ARG A 52 16.52 9.50 -5.29
N VAL A 53 15.58 9.54 -4.36
CA VAL A 53 14.53 10.54 -4.41
C VAL A 53 15.04 11.87 -3.90
N PHE A 54 14.34 12.94 -4.22
CA PHE A 54 14.73 14.28 -3.85
C PHE A 54 14.37 14.71 -2.44
N SER A 55 13.51 13.99 -1.77
CA SER A 55 13.08 14.40 -0.44
C SER A 55 13.57 13.44 0.63
N PRO A 56 13.93 13.95 1.81
CA PRO A 56 14.39 13.09 2.89
C PRO A 56 13.31 12.13 3.35
N TRP A 57 13.73 11.08 4.05
CA TRP A 57 12.82 10.08 4.57
C TRP A 57 11.63 10.67 5.31
N ARG A 58 11.83 11.71 6.09
CA ARG A 58 10.72 12.24 6.90
C ARG A 58 9.55 12.70 6.06
N TYR A 59 9.78 13.08 4.81
CA TYR A 59 8.69 13.49 3.94
C TYR A 59 8.10 12.31 3.16
N ASN A 60 8.74 11.17 3.22
CA ASN A 60 8.28 10.00 2.48
C ASN A 60 7.51 9.01 3.34
N ILE A 61 7.50 9.20 4.65
CA ILE A 61 6.80 8.31 5.56
C ILE A 61 5.48 8.96 5.96
N ASP A 62 4.38 8.29 5.62
CA ASP A 62 3.07 8.79 5.98
C ASP A 62 2.85 8.72 7.49
N PRO A 63 2.23 9.71 8.11
CA PRO A 63 2.04 9.68 9.57
C PRO A 63 1.23 8.49 10.08
N ALA A 64 0.16 8.11 9.37
CA ALA A 64 -0.63 6.96 9.82
C ALA A 64 0.16 5.67 9.66
N ALA A 65 0.92 5.55 8.57
CA ALA A 65 1.76 4.38 8.36
C ALA A 65 2.83 4.33 9.45
N ARG A 66 3.39 5.48 9.84
CA ARG A 66 4.41 5.53 10.87
C ARG A 66 3.85 5.04 12.19
N ARG A 67 2.63 5.44 12.52
CA ARG A 67 2.01 5.01 13.77
C ARG A 67 1.87 3.48 13.83
N LEU A 68 1.46 2.88 12.73
CA LEU A 68 1.32 1.43 12.68
C LEU A 68 2.66 0.74 12.78
N LEU A 69 3.67 1.27 12.11
CA LEU A 69 5.01 0.69 12.14
C LEU A 69 5.60 0.81 13.54
N ASP A 70 5.38 1.93 14.22
CA ASP A 70 5.90 2.13 15.56
C ASP A 70 5.30 1.11 16.53
N GLU A 71 4.07 0.72 16.33
CA GLU A 71 3.44 -0.29 17.16
C GLU A 71 4.11 -1.66 16.98
N ALA A 72 4.77 -1.86 15.86
CA ALA A 72 5.44 -3.11 15.56
C ALA A 72 6.94 -3.03 15.82
N ASP A 73 7.38 -2.02 16.55
CA ASP A 73 8.78 -1.84 16.91
C ASP A 73 9.70 -1.60 15.69
N TRP A 74 9.15 -0.96 14.68
CA TRP A 74 9.92 -0.64 13.48
C TRP A 74 10.94 0.44 13.80
N VAL A 75 12.14 0.28 13.30
CA VAL A 75 13.20 1.24 13.50
C VAL A 75 13.28 2.16 12.30
N ALA A 76 13.04 3.45 12.53
CA ALA A 76 13.06 4.39 11.44
C ALA A 76 14.48 4.63 10.93
N PRO A 77 14.64 4.87 9.64
CA PRO A 77 15.96 5.19 9.10
C PRO A 77 16.32 6.61 9.48
N ASP A 78 17.50 7.07 9.07
CA ASP A 78 17.90 8.44 9.30
C ASP A 78 16.93 9.34 8.53
N LEU A 79 16.10 10.06 9.24
CA LEU A 79 15.02 10.84 8.64
C LEU A 79 15.49 11.97 7.74
N GLU A 80 16.75 12.37 7.87
CA GLU A 80 17.30 13.42 7.02
C GLU A 80 17.94 12.88 5.76
N ALA A 81 18.13 11.57 5.66
CA ALA A 81 18.75 10.97 4.49
C ALA A 81 17.77 10.87 3.33
N LEU A 82 18.29 10.86 2.13
CA LEU A 82 17.48 10.72 0.93
C LEU A 82 17.46 9.25 0.52
N PRO A 83 16.31 8.60 0.53
CA PRO A 83 16.26 7.17 0.19
C PRO A 83 16.34 6.93 -1.30
N THR A 84 16.76 5.73 -1.66
CA THR A 84 16.62 5.27 -3.04
C THR A 84 15.27 4.57 -3.14
N GLY A 85 14.83 4.27 -4.35
CA GLY A 85 13.60 3.49 -4.54
C GLY A 85 13.69 2.14 -3.85
N ALA A 86 14.83 1.47 -3.95
CA ALA A 86 15.00 0.17 -3.30
C ALA A 86 14.90 0.30 -1.78
N GLU A 87 15.46 1.36 -1.21
CA GLU A 87 15.36 1.58 0.23
C GLU A 87 13.94 1.87 0.64
N LEU A 88 13.20 2.62 -0.17
CA LEU A 88 11.81 2.90 0.15
C LEU A 88 11.02 1.59 0.23
N VAL A 89 11.29 0.68 -0.68
CA VAL A 89 10.58 -0.59 -0.66
C VAL A 89 11.06 -1.47 0.48
N ASP A 90 12.35 -1.70 0.59
CA ASP A 90 12.89 -2.65 1.55
C ASP A 90 12.75 -2.19 3.00
N ASP A 91 12.93 -0.91 3.24
CA ASP A 91 12.98 -0.41 4.61
C ASP A 91 11.64 0.15 5.11
N TYR A 92 10.74 0.45 4.21
CA TYR A 92 9.46 1.06 4.59
C TYR A 92 8.25 0.30 4.04
N LEU A 93 8.14 0.15 2.73
CA LEU A 93 6.92 -0.44 2.16
C LEU A 93 6.76 -1.92 2.48
N GLN A 94 7.85 -2.67 2.47
CA GLN A 94 7.80 -4.08 2.80
C GLN A 94 7.40 -4.29 4.25
N PRO A 95 8.05 -3.63 5.23
CA PRO A 95 7.62 -3.79 6.61
C PRO A 95 6.18 -3.36 6.83
N LEU A 96 5.77 -2.29 6.17
CA LEU A 96 4.41 -1.79 6.31
C LEU A 96 3.40 -2.80 5.78
N ALA A 97 3.67 -3.38 4.61
CA ALA A 97 2.77 -4.34 4.02
C ALA A 97 2.72 -5.66 4.78
N GLN A 98 3.71 -5.94 5.61
CA GLN A 98 3.73 -7.16 6.40
C GLN A 98 2.99 -7.02 7.73
N LEU A 99 2.56 -5.82 8.07
CA LEU A 99 1.87 -5.62 9.34
C LEU A 99 0.55 -6.37 9.38
N PRO A 100 0.20 -6.97 10.50
CA PRO A 100 -1.06 -7.72 10.59
C PRO A 100 -2.29 -6.86 10.33
N GLN A 101 -2.17 -5.56 10.50
CA GLN A 101 -3.29 -4.65 10.25
C GLN A 101 -3.55 -4.48 8.75
N LEU A 102 -2.54 -4.68 7.92
CA LEU A 102 -2.70 -4.46 6.48
C LEU A 102 -2.55 -5.72 5.65
N LYS A 103 -1.67 -6.62 6.03
CA LYS A 103 -1.35 -7.79 5.23
C LYS A 103 -2.55 -8.59 4.72
N PRO A 104 -3.54 -8.88 5.54
CA PRO A 104 -4.65 -9.70 5.08
C PRO A 104 -5.48 -9.04 3.98
N TYR A 105 -5.35 -7.73 3.83
CA TYR A 105 -6.16 -6.99 2.88
C TYR A 105 -5.43 -6.68 1.59
N LEU A 106 -4.17 -7.12 1.46
CA LEU A 106 -3.41 -6.88 0.24
C LEU A 106 -3.52 -8.09 -0.70
N ARG A 107 -3.77 -7.81 -1.96
CA ARG A 107 -3.90 -8.84 -2.98
C ARG A 107 -2.93 -8.55 -4.10
N TYR A 108 -2.07 -9.54 -4.40
CA TYR A 108 -1.05 -9.38 -5.43
C TYR A 108 -1.41 -10.22 -6.65
N ALA A 109 -0.97 -9.76 -7.81
CA ALA A 109 -1.26 -10.47 -9.03
C ALA A 109 -0.42 -11.72 -9.24
N SER A 110 0.70 -11.82 -8.57
CA SER A 110 1.61 -12.90 -8.80
C SER A 110 1.00 -14.25 -8.55
N GLY A 111 1.36 -15.19 -9.32
CA GLY A 111 0.90 -16.55 -9.13
C GLY A 111 -0.49 -16.86 -9.61
N SER A 112 -1.17 -15.91 -10.18
CA SER A 112 -2.52 -16.16 -10.61
C SER A 112 -2.87 -15.39 -11.86
N ARG A 113 -3.39 -16.10 -12.88
CA ARG A 113 -3.74 -15.44 -14.05
C ARG A 113 -4.93 -14.64 -13.79
N ARG A 114 -5.81 -15.07 -12.96
CA ARG A 114 -7.00 -14.36 -12.63
C ARG A 114 -6.63 -13.06 -11.96
N SER A 115 -5.64 -13.06 -11.09
CA SER A 115 -5.23 -11.86 -10.43
C SER A 115 -4.64 -10.88 -11.43
N ALA A 116 -3.92 -11.38 -12.40
CA ALA A 116 -3.35 -10.51 -13.40
C ALA A 116 -4.46 -9.86 -14.21
N ALA A 117 -5.51 -10.61 -14.46
CA ALA A 117 -6.62 -10.08 -15.22
C ALA A 117 -7.31 -8.94 -14.50
N TRP A 118 -7.56 -9.08 -13.23
CA TRP A 118 -8.22 -8.02 -12.51
C TRP A 118 -7.32 -6.78 -12.46
N ALA A 119 -6.03 -6.98 -12.44
CA ALA A 119 -5.13 -5.84 -12.41
C ALA A 119 -5.26 -5.01 -13.67
N LEU A 120 -5.45 -5.67 -14.77
CA LEU A 120 -5.59 -4.99 -16.01
C LEU A 120 -6.94 -4.31 -16.15
N THR A 121 -7.97 -4.97 -15.70
CA THR A 121 -9.28 -4.40 -15.83
C THR A 121 -9.65 -3.61 -14.62
N GLY A 122 -8.97 -3.84 -13.56
CA GLY A 122 -9.29 -3.21 -12.32
C GLY A 122 -9.31 -1.73 -12.37
N CYS A 123 -8.52 -1.19 -13.21
CA CYS A 123 -8.52 0.22 -13.31
C CYS A 123 -9.85 0.71 -13.73
N ALA A 124 -10.54 -0.07 -14.47
CA ALA A 124 -11.78 0.38 -14.97
C ALA A 124 -12.87 -0.08 -14.10
N LEU A 125 -12.79 -1.23 -13.58
CA LEU A 125 -13.76 -1.72 -12.83
C LEU A 125 -14.13 -1.12 -11.62
N PRO A 126 -13.30 -0.91 -10.81
CA PRO A 126 -13.64 -0.52 -9.51
C PRO A 126 -14.54 0.58 -9.49
N VAL A 127 -14.48 1.18 -10.41
CA VAL A 127 -15.18 2.24 -10.45
C VAL A 127 -16.52 1.99 -10.51
N VAL A 128 -16.85 1.23 -11.19
CA VAL A 128 -18.10 1.00 -11.45
C VAL A 128 -18.79 0.19 -10.65
N SER A 129 -18.42 -0.87 -10.63
CA SER A 129 -19.17 -1.76 -10.07
C SER A 129 -19.67 -1.59 -8.81
N PRO A 130 -18.97 -1.18 -8.07
CA PRO A 130 -19.33 -1.18 -6.74
C PRO A 130 -20.59 -0.63 -6.48
N ARG A 131 -20.89 0.26 -7.05
CA ARG A 131 -21.87 0.83 -6.67
C ARG A 131 -23.05 0.34 -6.96
N ARG A 132 -23.18 -0.32 -7.61
CA ARG A 132 -24.32 -0.63 -7.94
C ARG A 132 -24.87 -1.51 -7.12
N SER A 133 -24.40 -2.01 -6.68
CA SER A 133 -24.98 -2.93 -5.93
C SER A 133 -26.07 -2.73 -5.66
#